data_2abe30c711a8301a747cd4101624383a
#
_entry.id   2abe30c711a8301a747cd4101624383a
#
_cell.length_a   1.000
_cell.length_b   1.000
_cell.length_c   1.000
_cell.angle_alpha   90.00
_cell.angle_beta   90.00
_cell.angle_gamma   90.00
#
_symmetry.space_group_name_H-M   'P 1'
#
loop_
_entity.id
_entity.type
_entity.pdbx_description
1 polymer ?
#
loop_
_entity_poly.entity_id
_entity_poly.type
_entity_poly.pdbx_seq_one_letter_code
_entity_poly.pdbx_strand_id
1 'polypeptide(L)'
;MTKDFTVTPWEISGQVDYDKLGYLVDNYDNLPDVFLWSKTNLFKSISKEEFDIIKDRQEFTPLLTKSHKTYAQVCWYDENGMYREINNSWYVSAFPTKYFKTFKEWAEHFNIPSPAYIPFVPGGNYILTRERAHRYPKEFYQE
;
A
#
# COMPACT_ATOMS: atom_id res chain seq x y z
N MET A 1 -26.06 -6.04 -6.61
CA MET A 1 -25.56 -7.00 -5.61
C MET A 1 -24.53 -6.28 -4.76
N THR A 2 -24.84 -5.98 -3.52
CA THR A 2 -23.85 -5.54 -2.54
C THR A 2 -22.95 -6.74 -2.24
N LYS A 3 -21.70 -6.69 -2.68
CA LYS A 3 -20.72 -7.68 -2.23
C LYS A 3 -20.48 -7.44 -0.75
N ASP A 4 -20.87 -8.38 0.08
CA ASP A 4 -20.57 -8.34 1.50
C ASP A 4 -19.06 -8.51 1.68
N PHE A 5 -18.45 -7.57 2.38
CA PHE A 5 -17.05 -7.69 2.77
C PHE A 5 -16.95 -8.59 4.00
N THR A 6 -16.17 -9.64 3.91
CA THR A 6 -15.77 -10.41 5.08
C THR A 6 -14.67 -9.65 5.80
N VAL A 7 -14.91 -9.26 7.04
CA VAL A 7 -13.87 -8.67 7.91
C VAL A 7 -13.21 -9.80 8.67
N THR A 8 -11.93 -10.05 8.38
CA THR A 8 -11.14 -11.02 9.14
C THR A 8 -10.34 -10.24 10.19
N PRO A 9 -10.62 -10.42 11.49
CA PRO A 9 -9.79 -9.85 12.54
C PRO A 9 -8.42 -10.54 12.51
N TRP A 10 -7.38 -9.73 12.59
CA TRP A 10 -5.98 -10.17 12.62
C TRP A 10 -5.32 -9.65 13.90
N GLU A 11 -4.46 -10.44 14.50
CA GLU A 11 -3.66 -9.95 15.64
C GLU A 11 -2.76 -8.80 15.18
N ILE A 12 -2.89 -7.65 15.84
CA ILE A 12 -2.23 -6.41 15.45
C ILE A 12 -0.98 -6.24 16.30
N SER A 13 0.19 -6.23 15.65
CA SER A 13 1.47 -5.90 16.30
C SER A 13 1.62 -4.40 16.57
N GLY A 14 0.76 -3.58 15.97
CA GLY A 14 0.81 -2.11 16.01
C GLY A 14 1.66 -1.50 14.90
N GLN A 15 2.25 -2.30 14.03
CA GLN A 15 3.01 -1.84 12.86
C GLN A 15 2.29 -2.26 11.58
N VAL A 16 1.58 -1.32 10.97
CA VAL A 16 0.64 -1.57 9.86
C VAL A 16 1.24 -2.38 8.71
N ASP A 17 2.46 -2.09 8.31
CA ASP A 17 3.06 -2.78 7.16
C ASP A 17 3.54 -4.19 7.55
N TYR A 18 4.04 -4.37 8.76
CA TYR A 18 4.37 -5.69 9.29
C TYR A 18 3.13 -6.59 9.37
N ASP A 19 2.02 -6.06 9.88
CA ASP A 19 0.76 -6.79 9.99
C ASP A 19 0.22 -7.19 8.61
N LYS A 20 0.35 -6.31 7.60
CA LYS A 20 -0.03 -6.60 6.20
C LYS A 20 0.83 -7.70 5.59
N LEU A 21 2.13 -7.62 5.77
CA LEU A 21 3.06 -8.64 5.26
C LEU A 21 2.83 -9.99 5.94
N GLY A 22 2.62 -10.00 7.26
CA GLY A 22 2.26 -11.20 8.01
C GLY A 22 0.99 -11.86 7.47
N TYR A 23 -0.07 -11.09 7.24
CA TYR A 23 -1.29 -11.60 6.63
C TYR A 23 -1.05 -12.19 5.22
N LEU A 24 -0.25 -11.50 4.38
CA LEU A 24 0.12 -12.00 3.05
C LEU A 24 0.84 -13.35 3.14
N VAL A 25 1.81 -13.46 4.01
CA VAL A 25 2.60 -14.69 4.19
C VAL A 25 1.70 -15.84 4.64
N ASP A 26 0.87 -15.62 5.65
CA ASP A 26 0.06 -16.67 6.23
C ASP A 26 -1.08 -17.13 5.32
N ASN A 27 -1.57 -16.24 4.46
CA ASN A 27 -2.69 -16.51 3.56
C ASN A 27 -2.29 -16.58 2.09
N TYR A 28 -1.01 -16.61 1.76
CA TYR A 28 -0.50 -16.46 0.40
C TYR A 28 -1.21 -17.34 -0.63
N ASP A 29 -1.39 -18.62 -0.32
CA ASP A 29 -2.04 -19.60 -1.21
C ASP A 29 -3.57 -19.49 -1.25
N ASN A 30 -4.17 -18.76 -0.31
CA ASN A 30 -5.62 -18.65 -0.12
C ASN A 30 -6.14 -17.20 -0.14
N LEU A 31 -5.36 -16.27 -0.71
CA LEU A 31 -5.78 -14.88 -0.84
C LEU A 31 -7.09 -14.77 -1.62
N PRO A 32 -8.03 -13.90 -1.21
CA PRO A 32 -9.18 -13.57 -2.05
C PRO A 32 -8.75 -12.91 -3.35
N ASP A 33 -9.55 -13.00 -4.42
CA ASP A 33 -9.22 -12.40 -5.72
C ASP A 33 -8.97 -10.90 -5.61
N VAL A 34 -9.75 -10.25 -4.74
CA VAL A 34 -9.63 -8.81 -4.43
C VAL A 34 -9.76 -8.63 -2.93
N PHE A 35 -8.90 -7.84 -2.34
CA PHE A 35 -8.95 -7.52 -0.92
C PHE A 35 -8.58 -6.07 -0.63
N LEU A 36 -9.14 -5.56 0.45
CA LEU A 36 -8.93 -4.21 0.93
C LEU A 36 -8.00 -4.24 2.13
N TRP A 37 -6.92 -3.48 2.05
CA TRP A 37 -6.14 -3.12 3.22
C TRP A 37 -6.51 -1.73 3.70
N SER A 38 -6.97 -1.67 4.93
CA SER A 38 -7.46 -0.44 5.52
C SER A 38 -7.12 -0.35 7.00
N LYS A 39 -6.87 0.88 7.43
CA LYS A 39 -6.89 1.23 8.85
C LYS A 39 -8.34 1.37 9.31
N THR A 40 -8.58 1.22 10.61
CA THR A 40 -9.91 1.40 11.23
C THR A 40 -10.52 2.79 10.98
N ASN A 41 -9.70 3.77 10.60
CA ASN A 41 -10.11 5.13 10.32
C ASN A 41 -10.21 5.44 8.81
N LEU A 42 -10.49 4.46 7.97
CA LEU A 42 -10.58 4.57 6.50
C LEU A 42 -11.36 5.83 6.06
N PHE A 43 -12.53 6.05 6.63
CA PHE A 43 -13.40 7.17 6.27
C PHE A 43 -12.94 8.56 6.77
N LYS A 44 -11.75 8.65 7.38
CA LYS A 44 -11.01 9.91 7.52
C LYS A 44 -10.16 10.23 6.28
N SER A 45 -9.87 9.22 5.46
CA SER A 45 -9.03 9.35 4.27
C SER A 45 -9.82 9.40 2.97
N ILE A 46 -11.03 8.85 2.96
CA ILE A 46 -11.92 8.82 1.79
C ILE A 46 -13.38 8.98 2.27
N SER A 47 -14.22 9.68 1.53
CA SER A 47 -15.65 9.73 1.83
C SER A 47 -16.31 8.38 1.53
N LYS A 48 -17.47 8.15 2.18
CA LYS A 48 -18.23 6.91 1.94
C LYS A 48 -18.73 6.83 0.51
N GLU A 49 -19.15 7.94 -0.05
CA GLU A 49 -19.64 8.08 -1.43
C GLU A 49 -18.54 7.72 -2.44
N GLU A 50 -17.32 8.28 -2.25
CA GLU A 50 -16.18 7.95 -3.10
C GLU A 50 -15.77 6.48 -2.95
N PHE A 51 -15.79 5.95 -1.73
CA PHE A 51 -15.51 4.54 -1.48
C PHE A 51 -16.52 3.63 -2.19
N ASP A 52 -17.81 3.94 -2.14
CA ASP A 52 -18.87 3.17 -2.79
C ASP A 52 -18.71 3.13 -4.32
N ILE A 53 -18.10 4.15 -4.93
CA ILE A 53 -17.80 4.18 -6.37
C ILE A 53 -16.63 3.26 -6.74
N ILE A 54 -15.62 3.15 -5.89
CA ILE A 54 -14.35 2.49 -6.24
C ILE A 54 -14.14 1.11 -5.61
N LYS A 55 -14.94 0.72 -4.62
CA LYS A 55 -14.78 -0.54 -3.86
C LYS A 55 -14.83 -1.80 -4.71
N ASP A 56 -15.50 -1.76 -5.86
CA ASP A 56 -15.66 -2.90 -6.77
C ASP A 56 -14.57 -2.98 -7.85
N ARG A 57 -13.55 -2.13 -7.79
CA ARG A 57 -12.44 -2.17 -8.74
C ARG A 57 -11.62 -3.44 -8.59
N GLN A 58 -11.20 -3.99 -9.75
CA GLN A 58 -10.41 -5.23 -9.86
C GLN A 58 -8.93 -4.93 -10.14
N GLU A 59 -8.44 -3.78 -9.66
CA GLU A 59 -7.06 -3.33 -9.87
C GLU A 59 -6.52 -2.68 -8.60
N PHE A 60 -5.20 -2.47 -8.53
CA PHE A 60 -4.63 -1.69 -7.45
C PHE A 60 -5.24 -0.29 -7.42
N THR A 61 -5.94 0.02 -6.34
CA THR A 61 -6.66 1.27 -6.20
C THR A 61 -6.34 1.93 -4.85
N PRO A 62 -5.64 3.07 -4.84
CA PRO A 62 -5.48 3.87 -3.64
C PRO A 62 -6.83 4.39 -3.13
N LEU A 63 -7.04 4.29 -1.81
CA LEU A 63 -8.22 4.84 -1.14
C LEU A 63 -7.84 6.16 -0.49
N LEU A 64 -7.80 7.20 -1.30
CA LEU A 64 -7.34 8.52 -0.93
C LEU A 64 -8.20 9.58 -1.60
N THR A 65 -8.68 10.55 -0.82
CA THR A 65 -9.31 11.73 -1.39
C THR A 65 -8.26 12.63 -2.03
N LYS A 66 -8.67 13.37 -3.09
CA LYS A 66 -7.81 14.38 -3.73
C LYS A 66 -7.47 15.59 -2.83
N SER A 67 -7.89 15.55 -1.57
CA SER A 67 -7.62 16.59 -0.58
C SER A 67 -6.27 16.45 0.12
N HIS A 68 -5.50 15.40 -0.18
CA HIS A 68 -4.18 15.25 0.41
C HIS A 68 -3.24 16.36 -0.08
N LYS A 69 -2.48 16.92 0.85
CA LYS A 69 -1.60 18.07 0.56
C LYS A 69 -0.54 17.69 -0.49
N THR A 70 -0.35 18.59 -1.44
CA THR A 70 0.69 18.49 -2.46
C THR A 70 1.76 19.56 -2.21
N TYR A 71 3.01 19.21 -2.53
CA TYR A 71 4.14 20.13 -2.46
C TYR A 71 4.91 20.02 -3.79
N ALA A 72 5.07 21.12 -4.49
CA ALA A 72 5.74 21.13 -5.79
C ALA A 72 7.10 20.42 -5.72
N GLN A 73 7.36 19.55 -6.70
CA GLN A 73 8.58 18.73 -6.83
C GLN A 73 8.83 17.70 -5.70
N VAL A 74 7.95 17.63 -4.70
CA VAL A 74 8.06 16.65 -3.60
C VAL A 74 6.96 15.61 -3.71
N CYS A 75 5.71 16.06 -3.82
CA CYS A 75 4.55 15.17 -3.96
C CYS A 75 3.40 15.87 -4.69
N TRP A 76 2.73 15.14 -5.57
CA TRP A 76 1.62 15.66 -6.39
C TRP A 76 0.72 14.53 -6.88
N TYR A 77 -0.43 14.89 -7.47
CA TYR A 77 -1.24 13.96 -8.24
C TYR A 77 -0.81 14.03 -9.71
N ASP A 78 -0.53 12.86 -10.32
CA ASP A 78 -0.26 12.78 -11.75
C ASP A 78 -1.55 12.92 -12.58
N GLU A 79 -1.42 12.89 -13.90
CA GLU A 79 -2.54 13.01 -14.85
C GLU A 79 -3.62 11.92 -14.70
N ASN A 80 -3.24 10.76 -14.16
CA ASN A 80 -4.13 9.64 -13.87
C ASN A 80 -4.74 9.70 -12.47
N GLY A 81 -4.43 10.76 -11.70
CA GLY A 81 -4.89 10.93 -10.33
C GLY A 81 -4.15 10.06 -9.31
N MET A 82 -3.01 9.47 -9.68
CA MET A 82 -2.14 8.75 -8.76
C MET A 82 -1.27 9.73 -7.99
N TYR A 83 -1.24 9.59 -6.66
CA TYR A 83 -0.35 10.38 -5.84
C TYR A 83 1.10 9.90 -6.02
N ARG A 84 1.99 10.84 -6.32
CA ARG A 84 3.42 10.63 -6.52
C ARG A 84 4.22 11.32 -5.43
N GLU A 85 5.30 10.69 -5.02
CA GLU A 85 6.22 11.24 -4.04
C GLU A 85 7.66 11.04 -4.49
N ILE A 86 8.53 12.02 -4.16
CA ILE A 86 9.96 11.88 -4.39
C ILE A 86 10.53 10.73 -3.57
N ASN A 87 11.30 9.89 -4.23
CA ASN A 87 11.98 8.78 -3.59
C ASN A 87 13.28 9.26 -2.94
N ASN A 88 13.18 9.97 -1.83
CA ASN A 88 14.31 10.54 -1.10
C ASN A 88 14.70 9.76 0.16
N SER A 89 14.11 8.59 0.35
CA SER A 89 14.39 7.70 1.50
C SER A 89 14.14 8.33 2.88
N TRP A 90 13.28 9.35 2.97
CA TRP A 90 13.05 10.05 4.23
C TRP A 90 12.55 9.12 5.35
N TYR A 91 11.76 8.12 5.02
CA TYR A 91 11.32 7.09 5.96
C TYR A 91 12.50 6.32 6.55
N VAL A 92 13.44 5.91 5.70
CA VAL A 92 14.62 5.16 6.14
C VAL A 92 15.53 6.04 6.97
N SER A 93 15.69 7.32 6.63
CA SER A 93 16.49 8.27 7.42
C SER A 93 15.83 8.65 8.74
N ALA A 94 14.49 8.77 8.79
CA ALA A 94 13.75 9.03 10.03
C ALA A 94 13.69 7.81 10.96
N PHE A 95 13.66 6.61 10.39
CA PHE A 95 13.59 5.33 11.10
C PHE A 95 14.67 4.39 10.57
N PRO A 96 15.96 4.65 10.86
CA PRO A 96 17.07 3.90 10.30
C PRO A 96 16.98 2.43 10.70
N THR A 97 17.06 1.55 9.71
CA THR A 97 17.18 0.12 9.94
C THR A 97 18.65 -0.26 10.06
N LYS A 98 18.94 -1.37 10.73
CA LYS A 98 20.31 -1.90 10.77
C LYS A 98 20.77 -2.51 9.45
N TYR A 99 19.84 -2.73 8.52
CA TYR A 99 20.11 -3.46 7.27
C TYR A 99 20.32 -2.51 6.08
N PHE A 100 19.48 -1.49 5.93
CA PHE A 100 19.50 -0.59 4.78
C PHE A 100 19.47 0.86 5.23
N LYS A 101 20.30 1.71 4.63
CA LYS A 101 20.37 3.15 4.91
C LYS A 101 19.47 3.97 4.00
N THR A 102 19.16 3.44 2.82
CA THR A 102 18.36 4.12 1.80
C THR A 102 17.34 3.16 1.18
N PHE A 103 16.25 3.70 0.62
CA PHE A 103 15.33 2.91 -0.18
C PHE A 103 16.00 2.27 -1.39
N LYS A 104 17.02 2.94 -1.96
CA LYS A 104 17.78 2.40 -3.09
C LYS A 104 18.50 1.11 -2.70
N GLU A 105 19.22 1.10 -1.56
CA GLU A 105 19.89 -0.11 -1.07
C GLU A 105 18.90 -1.26 -0.84
N TRP A 106 17.75 -0.95 -0.25
CA TRP A 106 16.68 -1.93 -0.06
C TRP A 106 16.14 -2.45 -1.40
N ALA A 107 15.85 -1.57 -2.35
CA ALA A 107 15.33 -1.96 -3.66
C ALA A 107 16.34 -2.79 -4.47
N GLU A 108 17.63 -2.44 -4.42
CA GLU A 108 18.70 -3.20 -5.06
C GLU A 108 18.82 -4.62 -4.48
N HIS A 109 18.70 -4.76 -3.15
CA HIS A 109 18.71 -6.07 -2.48
C HIS A 109 17.61 -7.00 -3.02
N PHE A 110 16.41 -6.47 -3.19
CA PHE A 110 15.25 -7.21 -3.70
C PHE A 110 15.14 -7.19 -5.24
N ASN A 111 16.12 -6.64 -5.95
CA ASN A 111 16.07 -6.47 -7.40
C ASN A 111 14.81 -5.75 -7.91
N ILE A 112 14.41 -4.69 -7.20
CA ILE A 112 13.23 -3.87 -7.52
C ILE A 112 13.70 -2.53 -8.08
N PRO A 113 13.01 -1.97 -9.10
CA PRO A 113 13.30 -0.63 -9.59
C PRO A 113 13.19 0.44 -8.50
N SER A 114 14.17 1.34 -8.44
CA SER A 114 14.17 2.49 -7.53
C SER A 114 14.15 3.81 -8.32
N PRO A 115 13.00 4.19 -8.90
CA PRO A 115 12.88 5.42 -9.67
C PRO A 115 12.93 6.66 -8.76
N ALA A 116 13.22 7.82 -9.34
CA ALA A 116 13.28 9.10 -8.61
C ALA A 116 11.94 9.48 -7.95
N TYR A 117 10.83 9.03 -8.51
CA TYR A 117 9.49 9.25 -7.99
C TYR A 117 8.72 7.94 -7.94
N ILE A 118 8.03 7.70 -6.85
CA ILE A 118 7.26 6.48 -6.61
C ILE A 118 5.77 6.79 -6.49
N PRO A 119 4.89 5.90 -6.96
CA PRO A 119 3.49 5.95 -6.57
C PRO A 119 3.40 5.71 -5.06
N PHE A 120 2.62 6.54 -4.39
CA PHE A 120 2.48 6.49 -2.94
C PHE A 120 1.00 6.52 -2.53
N VAL A 121 0.66 5.83 -1.47
CA VAL A 121 -0.69 5.84 -0.91
C VAL A 121 -0.64 6.40 0.50
N PRO A 122 -0.80 7.72 0.67
CA PRO A 122 -0.87 8.32 1.99
C PRO A 122 -1.93 7.62 2.86
N GLY A 123 -1.54 7.28 4.09
CA GLY A 123 -2.42 6.53 4.98
C GLY A 123 -2.43 5.01 4.79
N GLY A 124 -1.93 4.50 3.66
CA GLY A 124 -1.75 3.07 3.43
C GLY A 124 -3.07 2.27 3.28
N ASN A 125 -4.15 2.94 2.85
CA ASN A 125 -5.42 2.28 2.56
C ASN A 125 -5.53 2.04 1.06
N TYR A 126 -5.70 0.78 0.61
CA TYR A 126 -5.80 0.47 -0.81
C TYR A 126 -6.44 -0.88 -1.08
N ILE A 127 -7.02 -1.01 -2.27
CA ILE A 127 -7.49 -2.27 -2.83
C ILE A 127 -6.31 -2.94 -3.53
N LEU A 128 -6.15 -4.23 -3.32
CA LEU A 128 -5.12 -5.07 -3.94
C LEU A 128 -5.78 -6.34 -4.51
N THR A 129 -5.21 -6.87 -5.59
CA THR A 129 -5.63 -8.15 -6.17
C THR A 129 -4.65 -9.26 -5.81
N ARG A 130 -5.15 -10.50 -5.77
CA ARG A 130 -4.32 -11.70 -5.62
C ARG A 130 -3.21 -11.74 -6.67
N GLU A 131 -3.56 -11.48 -7.93
CA GLU A 131 -2.61 -11.44 -9.05
C GLU A 131 -1.44 -10.47 -8.75
N ARG A 132 -1.75 -9.31 -8.21
CA ARG A 132 -0.75 -8.31 -7.86
C ARG A 132 0.14 -8.76 -6.70
N ALA A 133 -0.45 -9.39 -5.69
CA ALA A 133 0.29 -9.98 -4.58
C ALA A 133 1.20 -11.11 -5.05
N HIS A 134 0.74 -11.95 -5.97
CA HIS A 134 1.51 -13.07 -6.52
C HIS A 134 2.57 -12.68 -7.57
N ARG A 135 2.81 -11.38 -7.81
CA ARG A 135 3.95 -10.94 -8.65
C ARG A 135 5.30 -11.29 -8.04
N TYR A 136 5.35 -11.40 -6.73
CA TYR A 136 6.51 -11.86 -6.00
C TYR A 136 6.17 -13.15 -5.26
N PRO A 137 7.12 -14.06 -5.12
CA PRO A 137 6.90 -15.32 -4.41
C PRO A 137 6.71 -15.05 -2.90
N LYS A 138 6.18 -16.05 -2.19
CA LYS A 138 5.91 -15.95 -0.75
C LYS A 138 7.15 -15.55 0.06
N GLU A 139 8.29 -16.10 -0.31
CA GLU A 139 9.59 -15.89 0.33
C GLU A 139 10.01 -14.41 0.31
N PHE A 140 9.66 -13.70 -0.77
CA PHE A 140 9.90 -12.24 -0.88
C PHE A 140 9.23 -11.46 0.26
N TYR A 141 8.06 -11.90 0.72
CA TYR A 141 7.32 -11.24 1.80
C TYR A 141 7.77 -11.69 3.19
N GLN A 142 8.54 -12.77 3.29
CA GLN A 142 9.07 -13.32 4.53
C GLN A 142 10.42 -12.70 4.92
N GLU A 143 11.16 -12.15 3.96
CA GLU A 143 12.49 -11.58 4.13
C GLU A 143 12.46 -10.13 4.66
#